data_83078551eb5d6b4034455b17a464d809
#
_entry.id   83078551eb5d6b4034455b17a464d809
#
_cell.length_a   1.000
_cell.length_b   1.000
_cell.length_c   1.000
_cell.angle_alpha   90.00
_cell.angle_beta   90.00
_cell.angle_gamma   90.00
#
_symmetry.space_group_name_H-M   'P 1'
#
loop_
_entity.id
_entity.type
_entity.pdbx_description
1 polymer ?
#
loop_
_entity_poly.entity_id
_entity_poly.type
_entity_poly.pdbx_seq_one_letter_code
_entity_poly.pdbx_strand_id
1 'polypeptide(L)'
;MNDPVTAWLESLGLERYREVFQQHAITWDVLSELNDDDLTSLGVLLGHRKKLLRAIAQLPQSSQGNQAQTLTVATTPERTPSFSGRDQGERRQLTVMFCDLVGSTALAHRLDPEDVQEIIRRFLDACSQAIERFNGYVAKYMGDGLLVYFGYPHAHEHDAERAVHAGLAILDLVKTLPLEDASSRESQVAVRIGIATGKVIVGEIIGQETAKERSVFGETPNLAARLQGVAAPNQLVVDSTTK
;
A
#
# COMPACT_ATOMS: atom_id res chain seq x y z
N MET A 1 -31.94 20.64 -13.91
CA MET A 1 -30.56 21.10 -14.04
C MET A 1 -29.68 19.84 -14.15
N ASN A 2 -28.94 19.69 -15.25
CA ASN A 2 -28.09 18.51 -15.39
C ASN A 2 -26.92 18.65 -14.40
N ASP A 3 -26.82 17.71 -13.50
CA ASP A 3 -25.67 17.59 -12.59
C ASP A 3 -24.39 17.37 -13.42
N PRO A 4 -23.32 18.14 -13.21
CA PRO A 4 -22.09 18.05 -14.00
C PRO A 4 -21.46 16.65 -13.97
N VAL A 5 -21.59 15.92 -12.86
CA VAL A 5 -21.12 14.53 -12.73
C VAL A 5 -21.91 13.60 -13.65
N THR A 6 -23.22 13.79 -13.74
CA THR A 6 -24.08 13.03 -14.63
C THR A 6 -23.70 13.23 -16.10
N ALA A 7 -23.51 14.47 -16.54
CA ALA A 7 -23.10 14.77 -17.91
C ALA A 7 -21.71 14.20 -18.25
N TRP A 8 -20.79 14.20 -17.27
CA TRP A 8 -19.47 13.61 -17.43
C TRP A 8 -19.53 12.07 -17.54
N LEU A 9 -20.34 11.38 -16.72
CA LEU A 9 -20.54 9.94 -16.81
C LEU A 9 -21.15 9.56 -18.18
N GLU A 10 -22.09 10.34 -18.68
CA GLU A 10 -22.68 10.16 -20.02
C GLU A 10 -21.62 10.29 -21.13
N SER A 11 -20.74 11.28 -21.04
CA SER A 11 -19.63 11.46 -22.01
C SER A 11 -18.67 10.28 -22.05
N LEU A 12 -18.59 9.53 -20.97
CA LEU A 12 -17.78 8.31 -20.85
C LEU A 12 -18.57 7.03 -21.21
N GLY A 13 -19.87 7.11 -21.53
CA GLY A 13 -20.74 5.93 -21.76
C GLY A 13 -20.87 5.09 -20.49
N LEU A 14 -20.94 5.75 -19.32
CA LEU A 14 -21.00 5.13 -18.00
C LEU A 14 -22.23 5.61 -17.20
N GLU A 15 -23.29 6.03 -17.91
CA GLU A 15 -24.54 6.55 -17.35
C GLU A 15 -25.23 5.58 -16.38
N ARG A 16 -24.95 4.29 -16.49
CA ARG A 16 -25.45 3.25 -15.58
C ARG A 16 -25.05 3.45 -14.12
N TYR A 17 -23.99 4.23 -13.85
CA TYR A 17 -23.49 4.53 -12.49
C TYR A 17 -24.05 5.83 -11.93
N ARG A 18 -24.91 6.55 -12.67
CA ARG A 18 -25.52 7.83 -12.24
C ARG A 18 -26.18 7.72 -10.87
N GLU A 19 -27.04 6.73 -10.69
CA GLU A 19 -27.80 6.56 -9.45
C GLU A 19 -26.89 6.28 -8.26
N VAL A 20 -25.85 5.46 -8.44
CA VAL A 20 -24.87 5.13 -7.40
C VAL A 20 -24.07 6.36 -7.00
N PHE A 21 -23.61 7.15 -7.96
CA PHE A 21 -22.87 8.39 -7.69
C PHE A 21 -23.75 9.42 -6.96
N GLN A 22 -25.02 9.53 -7.31
CA GLN A 22 -25.98 10.40 -6.62
C GLN A 22 -26.29 9.92 -5.19
N GLN A 23 -26.51 8.60 -4.99
CA GLN A 23 -26.77 8.02 -3.67
C GLN A 23 -25.61 8.24 -2.69
N HIS A 24 -24.39 8.24 -3.18
CA HIS A 24 -23.19 8.49 -2.39
C HIS A 24 -22.73 9.95 -2.40
N ALA A 25 -23.59 10.87 -2.88
CA ALA A 25 -23.35 12.30 -2.93
C ALA A 25 -22.00 12.68 -3.58
N ILE A 26 -21.59 11.95 -4.63
CA ILE A 26 -20.36 12.24 -5.38
C ILE A 26 -20.59 13.49 -6.23
N THR A 27 -19.96 14.60 -5.82
CA THR A 27 -20.00 15.89 -6.49
C THR A 27 -18.76 16.10 -7.37
N TRP A 28 -18.79 17.12 -8.22
CA TRP A 28 -17.70 17.37 -9.19
C TRP A 28 -16.33 17.60 -8.53
N ASP A 29 -16.31 18.25 -7.40
CA ASP A 29 -15.12 18.53 -6.59
C ASP A 29 -14.53 17.27 -5.96
N VAL A 30 -15.39 16.29 -5.61
CA VAL A 30 -14.96 15.01 -5.00
C VAL A 30 -14.44 14.01 -6.05
N LEU A 31 -14.78 14.20 -7.35
CA LEU A 31 -14.32 13.27 -8.40
C LEU A 31 -12.81 13.07 -8.44
N SER A 32 -12.02 14.14 -8.19
CA SER A 32 -10.56 14.08 -8.20
C SER A 32 -9.96 13.28 -7.05
N GLU A 33 -10.73 13.00 -6.02
CA GLU A 33 -10.30 12.29 -4.81
C GLU A 33 -10.61 10.79 -4.88
N LEU A 34 -11.47 10.36 -5.83
CA LEU A 34 -11.86 8.96 -5.98
C LEU A 34 -10.69 8.08 -6.42
N ASN A 35 -10.49 6.99 -5.69
CA ASN A 35 -9.51 5.95 -5.99
C ASN A 35 -10.15 4.63 -6.46
N ASP A 36 -9.35 3.60 -6.76
CA ASP A 36 -9.86 2.30 -7.24
C ASP A 36 -10.69 1.56 -6.18
N ASP A 37 -10.35 1.73 -4.90
CA ASP A 37 -11.06 1.09 -3.79
C ASP A 37 -12.44 1.74 -3.57
N ASP A 38 -12.53 3.07 -3.69
CA ASP A 38 -13.79 3.79 -3.62
C ASP A 38 -14.73 3.35 -4.74
N LEU A 39 -14.21 3.29 -5.97
CA LEU A 39 -14.98 2.83 -7.13
C LEU A 39 -15.39 1.35 -7.01
N THR A 40 -14.58 0.54 -6.31
CA THR A 40 -14.94 -0.85 -5.99
C THR A 40 -16.10 -0.91 -5.02
N SER A 41 -16.06 -0.11 -3.97
CA SER A 41 -17.12 -0.01 -2.95
C SER A 41 -18.44 0.50 -3.55
N LEU A 42 -18.35 1.36 -4.58
CA LEU A 42 -19.49 1.82 -5.38
C LEU A 42 -20.02 0.76 -6.37
N GLY A 43 -19.42 -0.44 -6.41
CA GLY A 43 -19.83 -1.51 -7.31
C GLY A 43 -19.46 -1.30 -8.78
N VAL A 44 -18.46 -0.46 -9.05
CA VAL A 44 -18.01 -0.18 -10.42
C VAL A 44 -17.13 -1.33 -10.94
N LEU A 45 -17.49 -1.89 -12.09
CA LEU A 45 -16.75 -2.99 -12.72
C LEU A 45 -15.32 -2.59 -13.08
N LEU A 46 -14.35 -3.51 -12.95
CA LEU A 46 -12.91 -3.27 -13.12
C LEU A 46 -12.54 -2.47 -14.39
N GLY A 47 -13.13 -2.83 -15.55
CA GLY A 47 -12.88 -2.11 -16.81
C GLY A 47 -13.37 -0.66 -16.78
N HIS A 48 -14.51 -0.43 -16.14
CA HIS A 48 -15.09 0.90 -15.97
C HIS A 48 -14.34 1.73 -14.95
N ARG A 49 -13.84 1.14 -13.87
CA ARG A 49 -12.95 1.81 -12.90
C ARG A 49 -11.72 2.39 -13.58
N LYS A 50 -11.01 1.58 -14.37
CA LYS A 50 -9.84 2.05 -15.13
C LYS A 50 -10.17 3.18 -16.09
N LYS A 51 -11.38 3.17 -16.69
CA LYS A 51 -11.85 4.24 -17.58
C LYS A 51 -12.13 5.52 -16.80
N LEU A 52 -12.79 5.41 -15.64
CA LEU A 52 -13.09 6.52 -14.74
C LEU A 52 -11.81 7.16 -14.20
N LEU A 53 -10.88 6.37 -13.66
CA LEU A 53 -9.62 6.88 -13.12
C LEU A 53 -8.76 7.61 -14.16
N ARG A 54 -8.74 7.13 -15.43
CA ARG A 54 -8.07 7.85 -16.52
C ARG A 54 -8.76 9.17 -16.84
N ALA A 55 -10.08 9.20 -16.83
CA ALA A 55 -10.85 10.41 -17.10
C ALA A 55 -10.70 11.42 -15.95
N ILE A 56 -10.70 10.96 -14.70
CA ILE A 56 -10.44 11.79 -13.51
C ILE A 56 -9.05 12.44 -13.60
N ALA A 57 -8.02 11.69 -13.98
CA ALA A 57 -6.67 12.22 -14.13
C ALA A 57 -6.53 13.29 -15.24
N GLN A 58 -7.52 13.39 -16.14
CA GLN A 58 -7.58 14.38 -17.22
C GLN A 58 -8.48 15.58 -16.89
N LEU A 59 -9.16 15.58 -15.74
CA LEU A 59 -9.95 16.72 -15.32
C LEU A 59 -9.05 17.91 -15.00
N PRO A 60 -9.37 19.13 -15.47
CA PRO A 60 -8.63 20.32 -15.08
C PRO A 60 -8.80 20.53 -13.58
N GLN A 61 -7.68 20.51 -12.85
CA GLN A 61 -7.71 20.82 -11.42
C GLN A 61 -8.11 22.27 -11.25
N SER A 62 -9.30 22.49 -10.72
CA SER A 62 -9.79 23.84 -10.40
C SER A 62 -9.05 24.39 -9.20
N SER A 63 -7.89 25.00 -9.45
CA SER A 63 -7.25 25.87 -8.46
C SER A 63 -8.13 27.11 -8.31
N GLN A 64 -8.90 27.20 -7.25
CA GLN A 64 -9.60 28.43 -6.91
C GLN A 64 -8.58 29.52 -6.50
N GLY A 65 -8.52 30.53 -7.33
CA GLY A 65 -8.51 31.94 -6.95
C GLY A 65 -7.19 32.58 -6.55
N ASN A 66 -6.51 33.24 -7.46
CA ASN A 66 -6.50 34.71 -7.34
C ASN A 66 -6.06 35.36 -8.66
N GLN A 67 -6.72 36.49 -8.97
CA GLN A 67 -6.62 37.26 -10.20
C GLN A 67 -5.32 38.08 -10.31
N ALA A 68 -4.84 38.09 -11.55
CA ALA A 68 -4.32 39.26 -12.29
C ALA A 68 -3.12 40.03 -11.72
N GLN A 69 -2.06 40.08 -12.44
CA GLN A 69 -1.72 41.21 -13.31
C GLN A 69 -0.38 40.97 -14.02
N THR A 70 -0.44 41.09 -15.33
CA THR A 70 0.66 41.21 -16.28
C THR A 70 1.52 42.41 -15.93
N LEU A 71 2.84 42.30 -16.00
CA LEU A 71 3.76 43.27 -16.62
C LEU A 71 5.22 42.78 -16.64
N THR A 72 5.69 42.59 -17.84
CA THR A 72 7.00 42.83 -18.49
C THR A 72 8.32 42.81 -17.71
N VAL A 73 9.17 41.84 -18.12
CA VAL A 73 10.62 41.92 -18.46
C VAL A 73 11.57 42.68 -17.54
N ALA A 74 12.52 41.99 -16.93
CA ALA A 74 13.96 42.26 -16.97
C ALA A 74 14.79 41.12 -16.37
N THR A 75 15.85 40.80 -17.05
CA THR A 75 16.95 39.86 -16.90
C THR A 75 17.67 39.84 -15.56
N THR A 76 17.87 38.58 -14.99
CA THR A 76 19.07 37.95 -14.36
C THR A 76 19.69 38.59 -13.08
N PRO A 77 20.38 37.85 -12.17
CA PRO A 77 20.60 36.42 -11.97
C PRO A 77 20.29 35.88 -10.57
N GLU A 78 20.31 34.55 -10.49
CA GLU A 78 20.51 33.68 -9.31
C GLU A 78 20.12 34.19 -7.91
N ARG A 79 18.97 33.72 -7.46
CA ARG A 79 18.72 33.44 -6.05
C ARG A 79 17.81 32.20 -5.99
N THR A 80 18.37 31.10 -5.50
CA THR A 80 17.63 29.93 -5.04
C THR A 80 16.42 30.38 -4.23
N PRO A 81 15.17 30.01 -4.62
CA PRO A 81 14.03 30.18 -3.74
C PRO A 81 14.17 29.21 -2.58
N SER A 82 14.36 29.76 -1.39
CA SER A 82 14.14 29.03 -0.14
C SER A 82 12.64 28.69 -0.06
N PHE A 83 12.29 27.46 -0.36
CA PHE A 83 10.97 26.90 -0.08
C PHE A 83 10.83 26.77 1.43
N SER A 84 10.08 27.67 2.04
CA SER A 84 9.61 27.56 3.40
C SER A 84 8.65 26.37 3.51
N GLY A 85 8.99 25.45 4.42
CA GLY A 85 8.41 24.16 4.68
C GLY A 85 6.89 24.04 4.65
N ARG A 86 6.45 23.04 3.92
CA ARG A 86 5.34 22.14 4.21
C ARG A 86 5.71 20.81 3.60
N ASP A 87 5.93 19.83 4.46
CA ASP A 87 6.06 18.38 4.24
C ASP A 87 6.50 17.92 2.83
N GLN A 88 7.76 18.18 2.50
CA GLN A 88 8.44 17.44 1.45
C GLN A 88 8.76 16.06 2.05
N GLY A 89 8.18 14.99 1.48
CA GLY A 89 8.50 13.64 1.87
C GLY A 89 10.02 13.42 1.93
N GLU A 90 10.50 12.87 3.04
CA GLU A 90 11.92 12.64 3.26
C GLU A 90 12.43 11.52 2.35
N ARG A 91 13.48 11.77 1.58
CA ARG A 91 14.14 10.70 0.80
C ARG A 91 15.03 9.88 1.71
N ARG A 92 14.75 8.58 1.80
CA ARG A 92 15.53 7.63 2.61
C ARG A 92 15.90 6.41 1.78
N GLN A 93 16.92 5.70 2.20
CA GLN A 93 17.17 4.33 1.79
C GLN A 93 16.52 3.42 2.83
N LEU A 94 15.59 2.58 2.42
CA LEU A 94 14.93 1.61 3.27
C LEU A 94 15.04 0.22 2.67
N THR A 95 14.97 -0.78 3.52
CA THR A 95 14.69 -2.15 3.10
C THR A 95 13.23 -2.45 3.41
N VAL A 96 12.50 -2.88 2.40
CA VAL A 96 11.06 -3.18 2.45
C VAL A 96 10.88 -4.69 2.36
N MET A 97 10.10 -5.25 3.28
CA MET A 97 9.73 -6.65 3.27
C MET A 97 8.21 -6.79 3.15
N PHE A 98 7.76 -7.62 2.23
CA PHE A 98 6.42 -8.18 2.20
C PHE A 98 6.47 -9.63 2.66
N CYS A 99 5.57 -9.97 3.56
CA CYS A 99 5.41 -11.32 4.09
C CYS A 99 3.93 -11.69 4.03
N ASP A 100 3.58 -12.86 3.48
CA ASP A 100 2.20 -13.25 3.23
C ASP A 100 2.00 -14.74 3.48
N LEU A 101 0.85 -15.09 4.04
CA LEU A 101 0.47 -16.47 4.35
C LEU A 101 0.00 -17.17 3.07
N VAL A 102 0.54 -18.35 2.81
CA VAL A 102 0.12 -19.16 1.66
C VAL A 102 -1.04 -20.06 2.06
N GLY A 103 -2.12 -19.99 1.28
CA GLY A 103 -3.24 -20.92 1.42
C GLY A 103 -4.31 -20.49 2.44
N SER A 104 -4.27 -19.26 2.94
CA SER A 104 -5.31 -18.69 3.81
C SER A 104 -6.72 -18.81 3.23
N THR A 105 -6.88 -18.56 1.94
CA THR A 105 -8.16 -18.76 1.22
C THR A 105 -8.61 -20.22 1.24
N ALA A 106 -7.69 -21.17 1.10
CA ALA A 106 -8.02 -22.60 1.18
C ALA A 106 -8.38 -23.02 2.62
N LEU A 107 -7.76 -22.42 3.63
CA LEU A 107 -8.14 -22.58 5.04
C LEU A 107 -9.56 -22.07 5.29
N ALA A 108 -9.90 -20.90 4.76
CA ALA A 108 -11.23 -20.29 4.89
C ALA A 108 -12.36 -21.12 4.25
N HIS A 109 -12.05 -22.01 3.31
CA HIS A 109 -13.02 -22.96 2.74
C HIS A 109 -13.19 -24.26 3.56
N ARG A 110 -12.27 -24.53 4.49
CA ARG A 110 -12.22 -25.81 5.24
C ARG A 110 -12.53 -25.66 6.71
N LEU A 111 -12.25 -24.52 7.29
CA LEU A 111 -12.38 -24.23 8.71
C LEU A 111 -13.47 -23.17 8.94
N ASP A 112 -13.96 -23.12 10.15
CA ASP A 112 -14.87 -22.06 10.57
C ASP A 112 -14.14 -20.69 10.56
N PRO A 113 -14.84 -19.59 10.26
CA PRO A 113 -14.23 -18.25 10.17
C PRO A 113 -13.46 -17.84 11.44
N GLU A 114 -13.91 -18.27 12.59
CA GLU A 114 -13.28 -17.99 13.90
C GLU A 114 -11.92 -18.69 14.04
N ASP A 115 -11.82 -19.94 13.59
CA ASP A 115 -10.57 -20.73 13.61
C ASP A 115 -9.55 -20.14 12.63
N VAL A 116 -10.01 -19.73 11.43
CA VAL A 116 -9.14 -19.08 10.44
C VAL A 116 -8.60 -17.75 10.99
N GLN A 117 -9.44 -16.97 11.64
CA GLN A 117 -9.02 -15.70 12.25
C GLN A 117 -7.97 -15.92 13.34
N GLU A 118 -8.15 -16.93 14.18
CA GLU A 118 -7.19 -17.27 15.25
C GLU A 118 -5.84 -17.73 14.66
N ILE A 119 -5.85 -18.55 13.61
CA ILE A 119 -4.63 -18.98 12.90
C ILE A 119 -3.88 -17.78 12.33
N ILE A 120 -4.59 -16.90 11.61
CA ILE A 120 -4.00 -15.68 11.03
C ILE A 120 -3.43 -14.78 12.14
N ARG A 121 -4.17 -14.57 13.23
CA ARG A 121 -3.73 -13.76 14.36
C ARG A 121 -2.43 -14.30 14.96
N ARG A 122 -2.38 -15.61 15.27
CA ARG A 122 -1.17 -16.26 15.81
C ARG A 122 0.02 -16.14 14.86
N PHE A 123 -0.20 -16.31 13.57
CA PHE A 123 0.82 -16.15 12.55
C PHE A 123 1.36 -14.69 12.52
N LEU A 124 0.49 -13.70 12.49
CA LEU A 124 0.87 -12.29 12.47
C LEU A 124 1.60 -11.87 13.74
N ASP A 125 1.14 -12.32 14.91
CA ASP A 125 1.79 -12.06 16.21
C ASP A 125 3.20 -12.65 16.24
N ALA A 126 3.37 -13.87 15.78
CA ALA A 126 4.64 -14.55 15.74
C ALA A 126 5.63 -13.89 14.74
N CYS A 127 5.14 -13.49 13.56
CA CYS A 127 5.92 -12.74 12.59
C CYS A 127 6.36 -11.39 13.16
N SER A 128 5.45 -10.66 13.81
CA SER A 128 5.75 -9.35 14.40
C SER A 128 6.87 -9.45 15.45
N GLN A 129 6.82 -10.46 16.33
CA GLN A 129 7.89 -10.69 17.31
C GLN A 129 9.24 -11.01 16.65
N ALA A 130 9.25 -11.80 15.57
CA ALA A 130 10.47 -12.07 14.81
C ALA A 130 11.03 -10.81 14.17
N ILE A 131 10.17 -9.96 13.59
CA ILE A 131 10.53 -8.70 12.97
C ILE A 131 11.12 -7.72 13.98
N GLU A 132 10.48 -7.56 15.14
CA GLU A 132 10.94 -6.66 16.21
C GLU A 132 12.31 -7.04 16.76
N ARG A 133 12.63 -8.33 16.88
CA ARG A 133 13.96 -8.82 17.29
C ARG A 133 15.09 -8.33 16.39
N PHE A 134 14.81 -8.05 15.13
CA PHE A 134 15.76 -7.52 14.17
C PHE A 134 15.58 -6.02 13.91
N ASN A 135 14.85 -5.29 14.79
CA ASN A 135 14.53 -3.86 14.69
C ASN A 135 13.79 -3.49 13.40
N GLY A 136 12.96 -4.40 12.89
CA GLY A 136 12.01 -4.11 11.83
C GLY A 136 10.78 -3.36 12.37
N TYR A 137 10.22 -2.48 11.54
CA TYR A 137 9.01 -1.73 11.83
C TYR A 137 7.84 -2.31 11.02
N VAL A 138 6.86 -2.88 11.68
CA VAL A 138 5.61 -3.32 11.02
C VAL A 138 4.81 -2.08 10.65
N ALA A 139 4.80 -1.78 9.34
CA ALA A 139 4.13 -0.60 8.81
C ALA A 139 2.64 -0.80 8.62
N LYS A 140 2.24 -2.01 8.17
CA LYS A 140 0.84 -2.31 7.90
C LYS A 140 0.57 -3.82 7.98
N TYR A 141 -0.60 -4.15 8.54
CA TYR A 141 -1.21 -5.47 8.43
C TYR A 141 -2.14 -5.47 7.21
N MET A 142 -2.03 -6.48 6.35
CA MET A 142 -2.77 -6.57 5.09
C MET A 142 -3.51 -7.91 5.01
N GLY A 143 -4.58 -8.04 5.81
CA GLY A 143 -5.30 -9.29 5.92
C GLY A 143 -4.45 -10.37 6.62
N ASP A 144 -3.91 -11.30 5.85
CA ASP A 144 -3.02 -12.39 6.27
C ASP A 144 -1.54 -12.11 6.01
N GLY A 145 -1.19 -10.88 5.62
CA GLY A 145 0.17 -10.45 5.31
C GLY A 145 0.64 -9.24 6.11
N LEU A 146 1.93 -8.93 5.96
CA LEU A 146 2.64 -7.84 6.65
C LEU A 146 3.47 -7.03 5.65
N LEU A 147 3.41 -5.70 5.79
CA LEU A 147 4.36 -4.78 5.20
C LEU A 147 5.30 -4.27 6.30
N VAL A 148 6.59 -4.43 6.10
CA VAL A 148 7.62 -4.14 7.08
C VAL A 148 8.70 -3.27 6.49
N TYR A 149 9.20 -2.32 7.29
CA TYR A 149 10.33 -1.47 6.95
C TYR A 149 11.51 -1.71 7.89
N PHE A 150 12.72 -1.78 7.33
CA PHE A 150 13.98 -1.72 8.07
C PHE A 150 14.71 -0.44 7.66
N GLY A 151 15.27 0.27 8.65
CA GLY A 151 15.80 1.63 8.47
C GLY A 151 14.77 2.73 8.76
N TYR A 152 13.61 2.38 9.33
CA TYR A 152 12.54 3.29 9.73
C TYR A 152 12.01 2.91 11.12
N PRO A 153 11.69 3.87 11.99
CA PRO A 153 11.90 5.32 11.88
C PRO A 153 13.38 5.73 11.95
N HIS A 154 14.23 4.86 12.47
CA HIS A 154 15.68 5.06 12.60
C HIS A 154 16.44 4.13 11.68
N ALA A 155 17.40 4.68 10.93
CA ALA A 155 18.30 3.89 10.12
C ALA A 155 19.39 3.27 11.01
N HIS A 156 19.73 2.01 10.74
CA HIS A 156 20.80 1.30 11.42
C HIS A 156 21.80 0.77 10.38
N GLU A 157 22.99 0.42 10.82
CA GLU A 157 23.90 -0.34 9.99
C GLU A 157 23.29 -1.72 9.69
N HIS A 158 23.46 -2.18 8.45
CA HIS A 158 23.04 -3.51 8.00
C HIS A 158 21.51 -3.77 8.03
N ASP A 159 20.68 -2.75 7.76
CA ASP A 159 19.22 -2.91 7.73
C ASP A 159 18.77 -3.97 6.72
N ALA A 160 19.45 -4.10 5.58
CA ALA A 160 19.18 -5.14 4.58
C ALA A 160 19.48 -6.55 5.14
N GLU A 161 20.60 -6.73 5.82
CA GLU A 161 20.98 -7.99 6.47
C GLU A 161 19.99 -8.37 7.58
N ARG A 162 19.56 -7.39 8.39
CA ARG A 162 18.55 -7.58 9.43
C ARG A 162 17.20 -8.03 8.85
N ALA A 163 16.80 -7.45 7.74
CA ALA A 163 15.59 -7.86 7.03
C ALA A 163 15.66 -9.32 6.58
N VAL A 164 16.80 -9.74 6.03
CA VAL A 164 17.02 -11.14 5.63
C VAL A 164 16.97 -12.07 6.84
N HIS A 165 17.64 -11.71 7.93
CA HIS A 165 17.62 -12.51 9.17
C HIS A 165 16.21 -12.61 9.77
N ALA A 166 15.43 -11.53 9.77
CA ALA A 166 14.02 -11.55 10.18
C ALA A 166 13.19 -12.50 9.31
N GLY A 167 13.37 -12.42 7.99
CA GLY A 167 12.67 -13.30 7.05
C GLY A 167 13.04 -14.77 7.23
N LEU A 168 14.31 -15.10 7.46
CA LEU A 168 14.75 -16.47 7.75
C LEU A 168 14.15 -16.97 9.09
N ALA A 169 14.14 -16.12 10.12
CA ALA A 169 13.51 -16.45 11.39
C ALA A 169 12.00 -16.73 11.25
N ILE A 170 11.30 -15.97 10.41
CA ILE A 170 9.88 -16.21 10.09
C ILE A 170 9.71 -17.57 9.39
N LEU A 171 10.56 -17.90 8.41
CA LEU A 171 10.51 -19.19 7.73
C LEU A 171 10.69 -20.38 8.71
N ASP A 172 11.59 -20.25 9.69
CA ASP A 172 11.80 -21.28 10.69
C ASP A 172 10.64 -21.36 11.69
N LEU A 173 10.09 -20.23 12.07
CA LEU A 173 8.98 -20.13 13.01
C LEU A 173 7.72 -20.79 12.42
N VAL A 174 7.41 -20.53 11.14
CA VAL A 174 6.23 -21.09 10.48
C VAL A 174 6.26 -22.62 10.44
N LYS A 175 7.43 -23.25 10.36
CA LYS A 175 7.58 -24.72 10.44
C LYS A 175 7.14 -25.30 11.78
N THR A 176 7.19 -24.50 12.84
CA THR A 176 6.91 -24.91 14.22
C THR A 176 5.58 -24.43 14.76
N LEU A 177 4.86 -23.58 14.01
CA LEU A 177 3.54 -23.10 14.41
C LEU A 177 2.55 -24.25 14.47
N PRO A 178 2.01 -24.60 15.65
CA PRO A 178 1.00 -25.63 15.76
C PRO A 178 -0.30 -25.09 15.16
N LEU A 179 -0.70 -25.67 14.05
CA LEU A 179 -2.09 -25.58 13.61
C LEU A 179 -2.85 -26.69 14.33
N GLU A 180 -3.54 -26.32 15.38
CA GLU A 180 -4.45 -27.23 16.05
C GLU A 180 -5.70 -27.45 15.21
N ASP A 181 -5.56 -28.23 14.17
CA ASP A 181 -6.67 -29.02 13.64
C ASP A 181 -6.38 -30.48 14.00
N ALA A 182 -7.05 -30.98 15.03
CA ALA A 182 -6.90 -32.34 15.57
C ALA A 182 -7.26 -33.45 14.56
N SER A 183 -7.72 -33.08 13.36
CA SER A 183 -8.23 -34.00 12.34
C SER A 183 -7.38 -34.16 11.10
N SER A 184 -6.38 -33.31 10.85
CA SER A 184 -5.54 -33.45 9.64
C SER A 184 -4.08 -33.08 9.85
N ARG A 185 -3.20 -34.08 9.76
CA ARG A 185 -1.73 -33.95 9.75
C ARG A 185 -1.14 -33.15 8.58
N GLU A 186 -1.95 -32.52 7.72
CA GLU A 186 -1.53 -31.93 6.44
C GLU A 186 -1.68 -30.41 6.31
N SER A 187 -2.13 -29.71 7.34
CA SER A 187 -2.28 -28.24 7.24
C SER A 187 -1.03 -27.52 7.74
N GLN A 188 0.11 -27.71 7.08
CA GLN A 188 1.26 -26.83 7.29
C GLN A 188 0.99 -25.47 6.63
N VAL A 189 1.04 -24.42 7.43
CA VAL A 189 1.05 -23.05 6.92
C VAL A 189 2.37 -22.83 6.21
N ALA A 190 2.33 -22.15 5.08
CA ALA A 190 3.51 -21.73 4.36
C ALA A 190 3.51 -20.21 4.23
N VAL A 191 4.65 -19.62 4.02
CA VAL A 191 4.81 -18.17 3.89
C VAL A 191 5.62 -17.83 2.64
N ARG A 192 5.33 -16.68 2.03
CA ARG A 192 6.14 -16.09 0.97
C ARG A 192 6.70 -14.78 1.44
N ILE A 193 8.00 -14.56 1.23
CA ILE A 193 8.68 -13.33 1.66
C ILE A 193 9.42 -12.74 0.47
N GLY A 194 9.19 -11.44 0.23
CA GLY A 194 9.91 -10.64 -0.75
C GLY A 194 10.57 -9.45 -0.07
N ILE A 195 11.87 -9.23 -0.32
CA ILE A 195 12.64 -8.14 0.28
C ILE A 195 13.35 -7.36 -0.82
N ALA A 196 13.26 -6.03 -0.75
CA ALA A 196 13.99 -5.13 -1.65
C ALA A 196 14.54 -3.93 -0.89
N THR A 197 15.74 -3.50 -1.26
CA THR A 197 16.42 -2.34 -0.69
C THR A 197 16.59 -1.24 -1.72
N GLY A 198 16.21 -0.01 -1.38
CA GLY A 198 16.36 1.11 -2.30
C GLY A 198 15.89 2.44 -1.76
N LYS A 199 15.97 3.45 -2.63
CA LYS A 199 15.54 4.82 -2.30
C LYS A 199 14.02 4.94 -2.35
N VAL A 200 13.46 5.53 -1.30
CA VAL A 200 12.04 5.78 -1.15
C VAL A 200 11.80 7.21 -0.69
N ILE A 201 10.57 7.66 -0.82
CA ILE A 201 10.08 8.90 -0.22
C ILE A 201 9.17 8.49 0.94
N VAL A 202 9.53 8.90 2.14
CA VAL A 202 8.68 8.74 3.33
C VAL A 202 7.90 10.03 3.51
N GLY A 203 6.57 9.96 3.40
CA GLY A 203 5.70 11.12 3.52
C GLY A 203 4.43 10.78 4.30
N GLU A 204 3.76 11.81 4.84
CA GLU A 204 2.42 11.66 5.36
C GLU A 204 1.45 11.63 4.18
N ILE A 205 0.56 10.65 4.12
CA ILE A 205 -0.61 10.75 3.25
C ILE A 205 -1.51 11.78 3.92
N ILE A 206 -1.80 12.87 3.21
CA ILE A 206 -2.74 13.88 3.64
C ILE A 206 -4.14 13.24 3.58
N GLY A 207 -4.54 12.64 4.68
CA GLY A 207 -5.91 12.26 4.98
C GLY A 207 -6.41 13.13 6.13
N GLN A 208 -7.73 13.28 6.25
CA GLN A 208 -8.37 14.11 7.27
C GLN A 208 -7.77 13.90 8.66
N GLU A 209 -7.75 14.92 9.49
CA GLU A 209 -7.03 15.15 10.76
C GLU A 209 -7.00 14.01 11.81
N THR A 210 -7.69 12.89 11.58
CA THR A 210 -7.81 11.78 12.55
C THR A 210 -6.96 10.55 12.23
N ALA A 211 -6.36 10.43 11.03
CA ALA A 211 -5.50 9.30 10.67
C ALA A 211 -4.32 9.76 9.80
N LYS A 212 -3.25 10.21 10.45
CA LYS A 212 -1.96 10.45 9.79
C LYS A 212 -1.28 9.10 9.55
N GLU A 213 -1.53 8.48 8.41
CA GLU A 213 -0.81 7.29 7.99
C GLU A 213 0.45 7.71 7.23
N ARG A 214 1.63 7.37 7.78
CA ARG A 214 2.89 7.58 7.07
C ARG A 214 3.08 6.47 6.04
N SER A 215 3.22 6.86 4.80
CA SER A 215 3.43 5.92 3.69
C SER A 215 4.80 6.08 3.05
N VAL A 216 5.29 4.97 2.54
CA VAL A 216 6.56 4.89 1.81
C VAL A 216 6.26 4.75 0.33
N PHE A 217 6.74 5.71 -0.47
CA PHE A 217 6.52 5.76 -1.91
C PHE A 217 7.82 5.49 -2.68
N GLY A 218 7.71 4.77 -3.80
CA GLY A 218 8.83 4.51 -4.70
C GLY A 218 8.76 3.15 -5.36
N GLU A 219 9.78 2.80 -6.12
CA GLU A 219 9.87 1.48 -6.77
C GLU A 219 10.14 0.35 -5.78
N THR A 220 10.82 0.64 -4.67
CA THR A 220 11.27 -0.38 -3.71
C THR A 220 10.12 -1.17 -3.10
N PRO A 221 9.01 -0.57 -2.61
CA PRO A 221 7.85 -1.33 -2.14
C PRO A 221 7.23 -2.19 -3.25
N ASN A 222 7.09 -1.66 -4.46
CA ASN A 222 6.54 -2.39 -5.60
C ASN A 222 7.42 -3.57 -6.01
N LEU A 223 8.74 -3.42 -5.90
CA LEU A 223 9.69 -4.50 -6.18
C LEU A 223 9.58 -5.59 -5.12
N ALA A 224 9.57 -5.24 -3.84
CA ALA A 224 9.41 -6.19 -2.73
C ALA A 224 8.10 -6.99 -2.86
N ALA A 225 6.99 -6.34 -3.20
CA ALA A 225 5.71 -7.01 -3.45
C ALA A 225 5.78 -7.98 -4.64
N ARG A 226 6.44 -7.61 -5.73
CA ARG A 226 6.65 -8.50 -6.88
C ARG A 226 7.52 -9.70 -6.54
N LEU A 227 8.59 -9.50 -5.74
CA LEU A 227 9.46 -10.58 -5.28
C LEU A 227 8.70 -11.57 -4.39
N GLN A 228 7.85 -11.06 -3.49
CA GLN A 228 6.94 -11.89 -2.69
C GLN A 228 6.00 -12.70 -3.60
N GLY A 229 5.43 -12.08 -4.64
CA GLY A 229 4.52 -12.76 -5.59
C GLY A 229 5.17 -13.87 -6.41
N VAL A 230 6.48 -13.83 -6.66
CA VAL A 230 7.22 -14.90 -7.40
C VAL A 230 7.87 -15.91 -6.47
N ALA A 231 7.91 -15.68 -5.17
CA ALA A 231 8.43 -16.62 -4.19
C ALA A 231 7.59 -17.90 -4.15
N ALA A 232 8.24 -19.05 -4.08
CA ALA A 232 7.58 -20.31 -3.81
C ALA A 232 7.14 -20.36 -2.31
N PRO A 233 6.19 -21.24 -1.94
CA PRO A 233 5.86 -21.48 -0.55
C PRO A 233 7.11 -21.78 0.30
N ASN A 234 7.22 -21.13 1.45
CA ASN A 234 8.38 -21.18 2.36
C ASN A 234 9.69 -20.71 1.72
N GLN A 235 9.59 -19.73 0.83
CA GLN A 235 10.74 -19.12 0.18
C GLN A 235 10.81 -17.61 0.51
N LEU A 236 12.06 -17.15 0.67
CA LEU A 236 12.44 -15.75 0.76
C LEU A 236 13.19 -15.38 -0.52
N VAL A 237 12.76 -14.31 -1.19
CA VAL A 237 13.38 -13.78 -2.41
C VAL A 237 13.83 -12.34 -2.15
N VAL A 238 15.05 -12.03 -2.54
CA VAL A 238 15.66 -10.69 -2.36
C VAL A 238 16.05 -10.10 -3.71
N ASP A 239 16.11 -8.77 -3.78
CA ASP A 239 16.70 -8.08 -4.92
C ASP A 239 18.24 -8.06 -4.85
N SER A 240 18.88 -7.57 -5.91
CA SER A 240 20.34 -7.52 -6.00
C SER A 240 20.99 -6.53 -5.01
N THR A 241 20.27 -5.53 -4.55
CA THR A 241 20.75 -4.52 -3.60
C THR A 241 20.71 -5.01 -2.16
N THR A 242 19.79 -5.92 -1.85
CA THR A 242 19.62 -6.56 -0.54
C THR A 242 20.62 -7.70 -0.32
N LYS A 243 21.18 -8.26 -1.40
CA LYS A 243 22.05 -9.44 -1.41
C LYS A 243 23.41 -9.20 -0.72
#